data_ef0f5d322943fb706f1ee90ff33a8c79
#
_entry.id   ef0f5d322943fb706f1ee90ff33a8c79
#
_cell.length_a   1.000
_cell.length_b   1.000
_cell.length_c   1.000
_cell.angle_alpha   90.00
_cell.angle_beta   90.00
_cell.angle_gamma   90.00
#
_symmetry.space_group_name_H-M   'P 1'
#
loop_
_entity.id
_entity.type
_entity.pdbx_description
1 polymer ?
#
loop_
_entity_poly.entity_id
_entity_poly.type
_entity_poly.pdbx_seq_one_letter_code
_entity_poly.pdbx_strand_id
1 'polypeptide(L)'
;MVNVAILGFGTVGSGVADVLTRNSAVIDQRVDGLVRLKYILDVRDFPDSPYKDLFVKDFSVIENDPEVDVVVETIGGAKVALDFTQRALKAGKSVVSSNKELVATHGYDLLQLAKEHGVSYLFEASVGGGIPILRPLTACLAANELDQITGILNGTTNYILTRMIKAGLSFDQALKEAQANGYAEQDPTADVDGHDACRKICILASLAFGRHIYPRQVPTEGITGVTLADVAYADSCGKKLKLLGRAIRRTDGKVCAYVAPHLVDRENPLSGVEDVFNAISVRGNAIGDVMFYGRGAGKLPTASAVVADVIDIAKDTKRDHHNQWGPGAPDLVVSPDGLTSRWYVRAQTTMDQARLACGEIQPLARAGAPAGEAAFLTAPMTEPQLMDRLAGMEVGSRFRVL
;
A
#
# COMPACT_ATOMS: atom_id res chain seq x y z
N MET A 1 17.21 25.24 14.90
CA MET A 1 17.66 24.65 13.61
C MET A 1 17.54 23.15 13.76
N VAL A 2 16.99 22.49 12.76
CA VAL A 2 16.86 21.01 12.72
C VAL A 2 17.76 20.49 11.59
N ASN A 3 18.71 19.63 11.92
CA ASN A 3 19.63 19.04 10.97
C ASN A 3 19.15 17.61 10.59
N VAL A 4 19.10 17.38 9.29
CA VAL A 4 18.59 16.16 8.68
C VAL A 4 19.74 15.37 8.05
N ALA A 5 19.78 14.07 8.27
CA ALA A 5 20.63 13.14 7.56
C ALA A 5 19.76 12.17 6.72
N ILE A 6 20.14 11.93 5.47
CA ILE A 6 19.44 11.01 4.56
C ILE A 6 20.26 9.72 4.44
N LEU A 7 19.61 8.57 4.64
CA LEU A 7 20.18 7.24 4.40
C LEU A 7 19.66 6.68 3.07
N GLY A 8 20.57 6.53 2.10
CA GLY A 8 20.27 6.12 0.74
C GLY A 8 19.96 7.30 -0.20
N PHE A 9 20.74 7.41 -1.29
CA PHE A 9 20.56 8.45 -2.31
C PHE A 9 20.05 7.85 -3.63
N GLY A 10 19.01 7.00 -3.49
CA GLY A 10 18.22 6.47 -4.60
C GLY A 10 17.14 7.46 -5.06
N THR A 11 16.10 6.94 -5.68
CA THR A 11 14.98 7.74 -6.20
C THR A 11 14.34 8.61 -5.12
N VAL A 12 14.05 8.04 -3.95
CA VAL A 12 13.37 8.77 -2.88
C VAL A 12 14.33 9.71 -2.16
N GLY A 13 15.51 9.23 -1.74
CA GLY A 13 16.47 10.06 -1.00
C GLY A 13 16.97 11.26 -1.79
N SER A 14 17.26 11.10 -3.09
CA SER A 14 17.59 12.25 -3.95
C SER A 14 16.41 13.22 -4.09
N GLY A 15 15.18 12.71 -4.12
CA GLY A 15 13.98 13.54 -4.11
C GLY A 15 13.82 14.34 -2.82
N VAL A 16 14.12 13.73 -1.67
CA VAL A 16 14.10 14.40 -0.35
C VAL A 16 15.12 15.55 -0.31
N ALA A 17 16.37 15.30 -0.76
CA ALA A 17 17.39 16.35 -0.86
C ALA A 17 16.91 17.50 -1.77
N ASP A 18 16.33 17.18 -2.93
CA ASP A 18 15.79 18.18 -3.85
C ASP A 18 14.68 19.01 -3.21
N VAL A 19 13.72 18.38 -2.52
CA VAL A 19 12.57 19.07 -1.88
C VAL A 19 13.06 19.95 -0.73
N LEU A 20 13.92 19.42 0.16
CA LEU A 20 14.48 20.19 1.27
C LEU A 20 15.23 21.44 0.80
N THR A 21 15.96 21.35 -0.33
CA THR A 21 16.74 22.46 -0.86
C THR A 21 15.88 23.46 -1.62
N ARG A 22 15.06 22.99 -2.57
CA ARG A 22 14.25 23.88 -3.42
C ARG A 22 13.16 24.61 -2.66
N ASN A 23 12.57 23.96 -1.65
CA ASN A 23 11.45 24.48 -0.88
C ASN A 23 11.88 25.00 0.50
N SER A 24 13.20 25.21 0.72
CA SER A 24 13.75 25.59 2.04
C SER A 24 13.03 26.79 2.66
N ALA A 25 12.81 27.86 1.90
CA ALA A 25 12.14 29.06 2.41
C ALA A 25 10.71 28.80 2.92
N VAL A 26 9.93 27.97 2.20
CA VAL A 26 8.58 27.58 2.61
C VAL A 26 8.63 26.65 3.83
N ILE A 27 9.59 25.74 3.88
CA ILE A 27 9.78 24.83 5.00
C ILE A 27 10.17 25.60 6.25
N ASP A 28 11.17 26.47 6.16
CA ASP A 28 11.67 27.31 7.26
C ASP A 28 10.54 28.17 7.85
N GLN A 29 9.71 28.78 6.99
CA GLN A 29 8.53 29.53 7.43
C GLN A 29 7.52 28.65 8.17
N ARG A 30 7.31 27.41 7.74
CA ARG A 30 6.33 26.50 8.35
C ARG A 30 6.76 25.98 9.71
N VAL A 31 8.07 25.83 9.95
CA VAL A 31 8.62 25.34 11.21
C VAL A 31 9.03 26.45 12.17
N ASP A 32 8.89 27.71 11.77
CA ASP A 32 9.40 28.88 12.51
C ASP A 32 10.86 28.70 12.91
N GLY A 33 11.67 28.20 11.96
CA GLY A 33 13.06 27.85 12.19
C GLY A 33 13.77 27.42 10.91
N LEU A 34 14.88 26.75 11.04
CA LEU A 34 15.69 26.29 9.91
C LEU A 34 15.72 24.75 9.87
N VAL A 35 15.43 24.17 8.71
CA VAL A 35 15.65 22.75 8.43
C VAL A 35 16.78 22.63 7.41
N ARG A 36 17.84 21.91 7.74
CA ARG A 36 19.04 21.80 6.91
C ARG A 36 19.44 20.35 6.70
N LEU A 37 19.76 20.03 5.45
CA LEU A 37 20.39 18.76 5.08
C LEU A 37 21.88 18.83 5.45
N LYS A 38 22.31 17.93 6.38
CA LYS A 38 23.67 17.90 6.90
C LYS A 38 24.49 16.75 6.31
N TYR A 39 23.91 15.56 6.20
CA TYR A 39 24.58 14.36 5.69
C TYR A 39 23.70 13.56 4.73
N ILE A 40 24.40 12.88 3.81
CA ILE A 40 23.80 11.85 2.93
C ILE A 40 24.67 10.61 3.02
N LEU A 41 24.13 9.50 3.50
CA LEU A 41 24.80 8.21 3.53
C LEU A 41 24.44 7.41 2.28
N ASP A 42 25.44 7.05 1.46
CA ASP A 42 25.28 6.08 0.37
C ASP A 42 26.62 5.38 0.10
N VAL A 43 26.56 4.10 -0.25
CA VAL A 43 27.75 3.31 -0.61
C VAL A 43 28.35 3.71 -1.97
N ARG A 44 27.51 4.26 -2.86
CA ARG A 44 27.91 4.73 -4.21
C ARG A 44 28.51 6.13 -4.14
N ASP A 45 29.25 6.50 -5.17
CA ASP A 45 29.78 7.85 -5.34
C ASP A 45 28.91 8.67 -6.29
N PHE A 46 28.79 9.97 -5.98
CA PHE A 46 27.97 10.93 -6.75
C PHE A 46 28.79 12.22 -7.00
N PRO A 47 29.87 12.16 -7.80
CA PRO A 47 30.81 13.29 -7.98
C PRO A 47 30.13 14.52 -8.62
N ASP A 48 29.11 14.29 -9.46
CA ASP A 48 28.41 15.37 -10.17
C ASP A 48 27.19 15.89 -9.39
N SER A 49 26.91 15.36 -8.20
CA SER A 49 25.80 15.80 -7.38
C SER A 49 26.05 17.21 -6.81
N PRO A 50 25.05 18.11 -6.79
CA PRO A 50 25.13 19.37 -6.07
C PRO A 50 25.32 19.19 -4.56
N TYR A 51 25.12 17.99 -4.04
CA TYR A 51 25.26 17.61 -2.63
C TYR A 51 26.57 16.85 -2.34
N LYS A 52 27.54 16.82 -3.26
CA LYS A 52 28.74 15.98 -3.18
C LYS A 52 29.51 16.10 -1.86
N ASP A 53 29.53 17.30 -1.27
CA ASP A 53 30.25 17.58 -0.02
C ASP A 53 29.52 17.11 1.24
N LEU A 54 28.27 16.61 1.12
CA LEU A 54 27.46 16.10 2.23
C LEU A 54 27.51 14.57 2.35
N PHE A 55 28.16 13.86 1.40
CA PHE A 55 28.19 12.41 1.40
C PHE A 55 29.14 11.86 2.44
N VAL A 56 28.64 10.88 3.18
CA VAL A 56 29.39 10.05 4.12
C VAL A 56 29.24 8.57 3.77
N LYS A 57 30.24 7.75 4.13
CA LYS A 57 30.27 6.31 3.84
C LYS A 57 29.99 5.44 5.07
N ASP A 58 30.10 6.00 6.26
CA ASP A 58 29.91 5.29 7.52
C ASP A 58 28.76 5.92 8.31
N PHE A 59 27.81 5.10 8.71
CA PHE A 59 26.67 5.53 9.52
C PHE A 59 27.09 6.08 10.88
N SER A 60 28.23 5.64 11.43
CA SER A 60 28.73 6.13 12.71
C SER A 60 28.97 7.64 12.74
N VAL A 61 29.24 8.27 11.57
CA VAL A 61 29.37 9.73 11.47
C VAL A 61 28.02 10.40 11.80
N ILE A 62 26.92 9.85 11.35
CA ILE A 62 25.58 10.36 11.60
C ILE A 62 25.13 10.01 13.02
N GLU A 63 25.35 8.76 13.43
CA GLU A 63 24.98 8.24 14.74
C GLU A 63 25.58 9.04 15.89
N ASN A 64 26.89 9.35 15.80
CA ASN A 64 27.65 10.01 16.86
C ASN A 64 27.61 11.56 16.80
N ASP A 65 27.01 12.14 15.76
CA ASP A 65 26.90 13.60 15.66
C ASP A 65 25.70 14.12 16.47
N PRO A 66 25.91 14.84 17.59
CA PRO A 66 24.83 15.32 18.43
C PRO A 66 23.99 16.42 17.79
N GLU A 67 24.44 17.02 16.68
CA GLU A 67 23.69 18.02 15.96
C GLU A 67 22.71 17.46 14.94
N VAL A 68 22.72 16.14 14.67
CA VAL A 68 21.73 15.50 13.80
C VAL A 68 20.49 15.19 14.62
N ASP A 69 19.38 15.81 14.26
CA ASP A 69 18.09 15.66 14.93
C ASP A 69 17.20 14.61 14.29
N VAL A 70 17.21 14.53 12.94
CA VAL A 70 16.32 13.67 12.16
C VAL A 70 17.11 12.84 11.17
N VAL A 71 16.85 11.54 11.14
CA VAL A 71 17.37 10.59 10.15
C VAL A 71 16.23 10.19 9.21
N VAL A 72 16.43 10.40 7.92
CA VAL A 72 15.50 10.00 6.86
C VAL A 72 15.99 8.69 6.25
N GLU A 73 15.27 7.60 6.49
CA GLU A 73 15.58 6.26 5.99
C GLU A 73 14.86 6.01 4.65
N THR A 74 15.65 5.83 3.58
CA THR A 74 15.17 5.55 2.22
C THR A 74 15.96 4.41 1.56
N ILE A 75 16.48 3.48 2.39
CA ILE A 75 17.25 2.31 1.94
C ILE A 75 16.27 1.21 1.48
N GLY A 76 16.59 0.52 0.40
CA GLY A 76 15.82 -0.65 -0.03
C GLY A 76 16.04 -1.88 0.85
N GLY A 77 14.99 -2.68 1.06
CA GLY A 77 15.00 -3.88 1.91
C GLY A 77 14.95 -3.55 3.40
N ALA A 78 14.70 -4.58 4.23
CA ALA A 78 14.48 -4.36 5.67
C ALA A 78 15.75 -4.51 6.52
N LYS A 79 16.71 -5.36 6.14
CA LYS A 79 17.82 -5.78 7.03
C LYS A 79 18.73 -4.63 7.46
N VAL A 80 19.29 -3.89 6.50
CA VAL A 80 20.19 -2.74 6.80
C VAL A 80 19.39 -1.56 7.34
N ALA A 81 18.19 -1.33 6.78
CA ALA A 81 17.30 -0.28 7.24
C ALA A 81 16.90 -0.47 8.71
N LEU A 82 16.65 -1.71 9.15
CA LEU A 82 16.33 -2.02 10.55
C LEU A 82 17.50 -1.68 11.48
N ASP A 83 18.71 -2.11 11.15
CA ASP A 83 19.91 -1.83 11.98
C ASP A 83 20.12 -0.31 12.15
N PHE A 84 20.13 0.42 11.04
CA PHE A 84 20.39 1.87 11.10
C PHE A 84 19.23 2.63 11.78
N THR A 85 17.98 2.22 11.57
CA THR A 85 16.83 2.80 12.25
C THR A 85 16.91 2.59 13.75
N GLN A 86 17.20 1.37 14.21
CA GLN A 86 17.35 1.08 15.63
C GLN A 86 18.51 1.87 16.28
N ARG A 87 19.64 1.96 15.60
CA ARG A 87 20.81 2.72 16.09
C ARG A 87 20.50 4.23 16.16
N ALA A 88 19.84 4.79 15.14
CA ALA A 88 19.43 6.19 15.14
C ALA A 88 18.50 6.50 16.33
N LEU A 89 17.44 5.68 16.52
CA LEU A 89 16.50 5.86 17.65
C LEU A 89 17.20 5.77 19.00
N LYS A 90 18.09 4.78 19.19
CA LYS A 90 18.90 4.61 20.42
C LYS A 90 19.86 5.79 20.66
N ALA A 91 20.35 6.43 19.59
CA ALA A 91 21.18 7.63 19.66
C ALA A 91 20.37 8.92 19.92
N GLY A 92 19.06 8.81 20.21
CA GLY A 92 18.19 9.95 20.49
C GLY A 92 17.81 10.76 19.25
N LYS A 93 17.84 10.16 18.06
CA LYS A 93 17.49 10.82 16.80
C LYS A 93 16.11 10.35 16.34
N SER A 94 15.25 11.28 15.96
CA SER A 94 13.98 10.93 15.34
C SER A 94 14.21 10.33 13.94
N VAL A 95 13.36 9.38 13.52
CA VAL A 95 13.48 8.71 12.23
C VAL A 95 12.22 8.90 11.40
N VAL A 96 12.41 9.23 10.12
CA VAL A 96 11.36 9.24 9.09
C VAL A 96 11.69 8.17 8.06
N SER A 97 10.78 7.25 7.80
CA SER A 97 11.01 6.13 6.86
C SER A 97 9.98 6.10 5.72
N SER A 98 10.46 5.76 4.52
CA SER A 98 9.61 5.42 3.38
C SER A 98 9.49 3.91 3.15
N ASN A 99 10.09 3.11 4.00
CA ASN A 99 10.28 1.68 3.81
C ASN A 99 9.08 0.87 4.34
N LYS A 100 8.15 0.58 3.44
CA LYS A 100 6.94 -0.19 3.77
C LYS A 100 7.22 -1.60 4.32
N GLU A 101 8.32 -2.23 3.88
CA GLU A 101 8.70 -3.56 4.36
C GLU A 101 9.17 -3.51 5.81
N LEU A 102 9.99 -2.53 6.13
CA LEU A 102 10.45 -2.28 7.50
C LEU A 102 9.27 -2.00 8.43
N VAL A 103 8.38 -1.07 8.04
CA VAL A 103 7.23 -0.67 8.86
C VAL A 103 6.23 -1.81 9.03
N ALA A 104 5.89 -2.55 7.96
CA ALA A 104 4.93 -3.65 8.04
C ALA A 104 5.44 -4.83 8.86
N THR A 105 6.77 -5.02 8.94
CA THR A 105 7.37 -6.17 9.65
C THR A 105 7.79 -5.83 11.08
N HIS A 106 8.36 -4.64 11.28
CA HIS A 106 9.00 -4.22 12.54
C HIS A 106 8.39 -2.96 13.15
N GLY A 107 7.28 -2.44 12.59
CA GLY A 107 6.72 -1.15 12.98
C GLY A 107 6.41 -1.06 14.48
N TYR A 108 5.80 -2.09 15.07
CA TYR A 108 5.54 -2.10 16.51
C TYR A 108 6.81 -1.94 17.36
N ASP A 109 7.82 -2.76 17.08
CA ASP A 109 9.07 -2.74 17.86
C ASP A 109 9.81 -1.40 17.72
N LEU A 110 9.81 -0.82 16.51
CA LEU A 110 10.42 0.48 16.24
C LEU A 110 9.66 1.63 16.90
N LEU A 111 8.33 1.58 16.95
CA LEU A 111 7.52 2.55 17.67
C LEU A 111 7.77 2.48 19.19
N GLN A 112 7.89 1.27 19.74
CA GLN A 112 8.23 1.12 21.17
C GLN A 112 9.64 1.66 21.45
N LEU A 113 10.62 1.33 20.61
CA LEU A 113 11.98 1.83 20.74
C LEU A 113 12.05 3.36 20.66
N ALA A 114 11.33 3.98 19.74
CA ALA A 114 11.23 5.42 19.63
C ALA A 114 10.66 6.04 20.92
N LYS A 115 9.59 5.45 21.45
CA LYS A 115 8.97 5.87 22.71
C LYS A 115 9.91 5.75 23.90
N GLU A 116 10.65 4.65 24.02
CA GLU A 116 11.63 4.42 25.10
C GLU A 116 12.73 5.48 25.10
N HIS A 117 13.11 5.99 23.92
CA HIS A 117 14.16 7.00 23.76
C HIS A 117 13.62 8.44 23.64
N GLY A 118 12.30 8.65 23.75
CA GLY A 118 11.68 9.99 23.70
C GLY A 118 11.83 10.68 22.35
N VAL A 119 11.90 9.89 21.26
CA VAL A 119 12.03 10.38 19.87
C VAL A 119 10.88 9.88 19.01
N SER A 120 10.75 10.41 17.78
CA SER A 120 9.66 10.08 16.86
C SER A 120 10.09 9.07 15.81
N TYR A 121 9.18 8.13 15.45
CA TYR A 121 9.27 7.30 14.28
C TYR A 121 8.06 7.54 13.38
N LEU A 122 8.25 8.24 12.26
CA LEU A 122 7.19 8.60 11.31
C LEU A 122 7.43 7.91 9.95
N PHE A 123 6.36 7.61 9.23
CA PHE A 123 6.46 6.82 8.01
C PHE A 123 5.32 7.07 7.01
N GLU A 124 4.84 8.33 6.90
CA GLU A 124 3.79 8.70 5.94
C GLU A 124 4.08 8.19 4.53
N ALA A 125 5.33 8.28 4.09
CA ALA A 125 5.78 7.88 2.76
C ALA A 125 5.77 6.36 2.52
N SER A 126 5.56 5.53 3.54
CA SER A 126 5.52 4.07 3.42
C SER A 126 4.24 3.56 2.74
N VAL A 127 3.16 4.36 2.74
CA VAL A 127 1.88 4.04 2.11
C VAL A 127 1.39 5.21 1.27
N GLY A 128 0.92 4.91 0.06
CA GLY A 128 0.27 5.91 -0.79
C GLY A 128 1.20 6.93 -1.45
N GLY A 129 2.52 6.86 -1.22
CA GLY A 129 3.49 7.75 -1.84
C GLY A 129 3.16 9.23 -1.60
N GLY A 130 2.57 9.90 -2.60
CA GLY A 130 2.15 11.30 -2.50
C GLY A 130 0.74 11.50 -1.93
N ILE A 131 0.02 10.44 -1.57
CA ILE A 131 -1.31 10.52 -0.95
C ILE A 131 -1.12 10.66 0.57
N PRO A 132 -1.53 11.77 1.18
CA PRO A 132 -1.52 11.87 2.64
C PRO A 132 -2.62 10.97 3.20
N ILE A 133 -2.26 9.92 3.91
CA ILE A 133 -3.23 8.94 4.46
C ILE A 133 -2.98 8.58 5.92
N LEU A 134 -1.72 8.36 6.35
CA LEU A 134 -1.46 7.92 7.72
C LEU A 134 -1.77 9.01 8.73
N ARG A 135 -1.34 10.24 8.44
CA ARG A 135 -1.68 11.41 9.27
C ARG A 135 -3.17 11.72 9.29
N PRO A 136 -3.90 11.75 8.16
CA PRO A 136 -5.35 11.85 8.20
C PRO A 136 -6.04 10.78 9.04
N LEU A 137 -5.61 9.52 9.00
CA LEU A 137 -6.17 8.46 9.84
C LEU A 137 -6.03 8.76 11.33
N THR A 138 -4.89 9.30 11.75
CA THR A 138 -4.59 9.55 13.17
C THR A 138 -5.02 10.92 13.67
N ALA A 139 -5.09 11.91 12.80
CA ALA A 139 -5.41 13.30 13.17
C ALA A 139 -6.80 13.74 12.70
N CYS A 140 -7.08 13.66 11.38
CA CYS A 140 -8.33 14.20 10.83
C CYS A 140 -9.52 13.27 11.11
N LEU A 141 -9.31 11.97 11.14
CA LEU A 141 -10.35 10.95 11.37
C LEU A 141 -10.36 10.43 12.82
N ALA A 142 -9.58 11.03 13.72
CA ALA A 142 -9.40 10.56 15.11
C ALA A 142 -10.70 10.48 15.94
N ALA A 143 -11.73 11.23 15.56
CA ALA A 143 -13.04 11.18 16.22
C ALA A 143 -13.94 10.00 15.79
N ASN A 144 -13.45 9.15 14.86
CA ASN A 144 -14.23 8.05 14.31
C ASN A 144 -13.71 6.70 14.79
N GLU A 145 -14.63 5.76 14.98
CA GLU A 145 -14.32 4.35 14.93
C GLU A 145 -14.24 3.93 13.45
N LEU A 146 -13.02 3.63 12.99
CA LEU A 146 -12.81 3.15 11.64
C LEU A 146 -13.15 1.66 11.58
N ASP A 147 -13.99 1.26 10.62
CA ASP A 147 -14.45 -0.11 10.48
C ASP A 147 -13.95 -0.80 9.20
N GLN A 148 -13.62 -0.02 8.16
CA GLN A 148 -13.15 -0.60 6.91
C GLN A 148 -12.16 0.32 6.19
N ILE A 149 -11.12 -0.31 5.61
CA ILE A 149 -10.22 0.29 4.63
C ILE A 149 -10.25 -0.57 3.37
N THR A 150 -10.40 0.06 2.22
CA THR A 150 -10.35 -0.60 0.91
C THR A 150 -9.53 0.26 -0.03
N GLY A 151 -8.48 -0.29 -0.66
CA GLY A 151 -7.60 0.53 -1.48
C GLY A 151 -7.04 -0.17 -2.71
N ILE A 152 -6.85 0.63 -3.78
CA ILE A 152 -5.95 0.35 -4.88
C ILE A 152 -4.59 0.87 -4.43
N LEU A 153 -3.73 -0.03 -3.95
CA LEU A 153 -2.51 0.30 -3.21
C LEU A 153 -1.24 0.15 -4.04
N ASN A 154 -1.35 -0.41 -5.25
CA ASN A 154 -0.21 -0.62 -6.13
C ASN A 154 -0.48 -0.03 -7.52
N GLY A 155 0.36 0.90 -7.96
CA GLY A 155 0.23 1.60 -9.24
C GLY A 155 0.54 0.72 -10.45
N THR A 156 1.49 -0.20 -10.33
CA THR A 156 1.91 -1.12 -11.41
C THR A 156 0.75 -2.04 -11.81
N THR A 157 0.13 -2.71 -10.83
CA THR A 157 -1.00 -3.61 -11.08
C THR A 157 -2.22 -2.86 -11.59
N ASN A 158 -2.49 -1.66 -11.07
CA ASN A 158 -3.60 -0.85 -11.57
C ASN A 158 -3.36 -0.38 -13.01
N TYR A 159 -2.11 -0.04 -13.36
CA TYR A 159 -1.72 0.28 -14.74
C TYR A 159 -1.94 -0.93 -15.67
N ILE A 160 -1.43 -2.11 -15.31
CA ILE A 160 -1.59 -3.34 -16.09
C ILE A 160 -3.08 -3.61 -16.34
N LEU A 161 -3.91 -3.64 -15.29
CA LEU A 161 -5.35 -3.85 -15.44
C LEU A 161 -6.02 -2.76 -16.29
N THR A 162 -5.60 -1.50 -16.17
CA THR A 162 -6.12 -0.41 -17.00
C THR A 162 -5.80 -0.64 -18.48
N ARG A 163 -4.58 -1.09 -18.80
CA ARG A 163 -4.18 -1.38 -20.18
C ARG A 163 -4.92 -2.60 -20.76
N MET A 164 -5.12 -3.65 -19.95
CA MET A 164 -5.95 -4.79 -20.32
C MET A 164 -7.39 -4.35 -20.65
N ILE A 165 -7.99 -3.50 -19.83
CA ILE A 165 -9.36 -3.03 -19.97
C ILE A 165 -9.51 -2.06 -21.18
N LYS A 166 -8.61 -1.06 -21.30
CA LYS A 166 -8.77 0.01 -22.30
C LYS A 166 -8.20 -0.32 -23.67
N ALA A 167 -7.08 -1.04 -23.70
CA ALA A 167 -6.37 -1.33 -24.94
C ALA A 167 -6.49 -2.79 -25.39
N GLY A 168 -7.14 -3.65 -24.59
CA GLY A 168 -7.28 -5.07 -24.92
C GLY A 168 -5.95 -5.82 -24.93
N LEU A 169 -4.93 -5.32 -24.24
CA LEU A 169 -3.62 -5.98 -24.13
C LEU A 169 -3.73 -7.20 -23.23
N SER A 170 -3.02 -8.28 -23.58
CA SER A 170 -2.84 -9.39 -22.64
C SER A 170 -2.05 -8.93 -21.40
N PHE A 171 -2.11 -9.70 -20.32
CA PHE A 171 -1.32 -9.43 -19.11
C PHE A 171 0.17 -9.22 -19.44
N ASP A 172 0.78 -10.13 -20.21
CA ASP A 172 2.20 -10.05 -20.59
C ASP A 172 2.53 -8.81 -21.43
N GLN A 173 1.63 -8.42 -22.34
CA GLN A 173 1.82 -7.20 -23.14
C GLN A 173 1.75 -5.95 -22.27
N ALA A 174 0.77 -5.88 -21.38
CA ALA A 174 0.59 -4.76 -20.46
C ALA A 174 1.75 -4.66 -19.45
N LEU A 175 2.27 -5.80 -18.96
CA LEU A 175 3.45 -5.85 -18.10
C LEU A 175 4.70 -5.34 -18.82
N LYS A 176 4.95 -5.79 -20.06
CA LYS A 176 6.09 -5.30 -20.86
C LYS A 176 6.00 -3.80 -21.12
N GLU A 177 4.81 -3.29 -21.37
CA GLU A 177 4.58 -1.85 -21.52
C GLU A 177 4.85 -1.10 -20.20
N ALA A 178 4.42 -1.64 -19.05
CA ALA A 178 4.71 -1.09 -17.74
C ALA A 178 6.21 -1.03 -17.45
N GLN A 179 6.95 -2.09 -17.80
CA GLN A 179 8.41 -2.13 -17.67
C GLN A 179 9.11 -1.11 -18.57
N ALA A 180 8.69 -1.00 -19.83
CA ALA A 180 9.24 -0.02 -20.78
C ALA A 180 9.00 1.43 -20.33
N ASN A 181 7.89 1.70 -19.65
CA ASN A 181 7.56 3.02 -19.10
C ASN A 181 8.17 3.27 -17.71
N GLY A 182 8.92 2.32 -17.13
CA GLY A 182 9.52 2.43 -15.80
C GLY A 182 8.52 2.32 -14.65
N TYR A 183 7.31 1.77 -14.88
CA TYR A 183 6.30 1.53 -13.85
C TYR A 183 6.44 0.16 -13.18
N ALA A 184 7.13 -0.78 -13.81
CA ALA A 184 7.49 -2.07 -13.25
C ALA A 184 8.99 -2.30 -13.36
N GLU A 185 9.57 -2.95 -12.36
CA GLU A 185 10.94 -3.42 -12.38
C GLU A 185 11.09 -4.68 -13.24
N GLN A 186 12.33 -5.13 -13.49
CA GLN A 186 12.59 -6.36 -14.23
C GLN A 186 11.98 -7.58 -13.53
N ASP A 187 12.10 -7.64 -12.20
CA ASP A 187 11.35 -8.59 -11.37
C ASP A 187 10.10 -7.90 -10.78
N PRO A 188 8.91 -8.11 -11.38
CA PRO A 188 7.67 -7.47 -10.95
C PRO A 188 6.93 -8.24 -9.85
N THR A 189 7.47 -9.36 -9.35
CA THR A 189 6.81 -10.32 -8.44
C THR A 189 6.14 -9.63 -7.25
N ALA A 190 6.84 -8.70 -6.60
CA ALA A 190 6.30 -7.99 -5.45
C ALA A 190 5.02 -7.19 -5.79
N ASP A 191 4.90 -6.70 -7.00
CA ASP A 191 3.72 -5.97 -7.49
C ASP A 191 2.63 -6.93 -7.94
N VAL A 192 2.94 -7.80 -8.93
CA VAL A 192 1.91 -8.61 -9.62
C VAL A 192 1.32 -9.71 -8.75
N ASP A 193 2.06 -10.21 -7.75
CA ASP A 193 1.58 -11.18 -6.76
C ASP A 193 0.93 -10.50 -5.54
N GLY A 194 0.87 -9.16 -5.51
CA GLY A 194 0.15 -8.38 -4.50
C GLY A 194 0.90 -8.13 -3.19
N HIS A 195 2.18 -8.50 -3.08
CA HIS A 195 2.96 -8.36 -1.85
C HIS A 195 3.17 -6.90 -1.44
N ASP A 196 3.34 -5.98 -2.40
CA ASP A 196 3.40 -4.54 -2.14
C ASP A 196 2.09 -4.02 -1.53
N ALA A 197 0.95 -4.40 -2.13
CA ALA A 197 -0.37 -4.03 -1.61
C ALA A 197 -0.62 -4.65 -0.22
N CYS A 198 -0.13 -5.88 0.02
CA CYS A 198 -0.23 -6.56 1.32
C CYS A 198 0.51 -5.78 2.41
N ARG A 199 1.76 -5.38 2.19
CA ARG A 199 2.52 -4.58 3.17
C ARG A 199 1.79 -3.27 3.50
N LYS A 200 1.25 -2.59 2.50
CA LYS A 200 0.53 -1.32 2.67
C LYS A 200 -0.78 -1.48 3.43
N ILE A 201 -1.59 -2.50 3.12
CA ILE A 201 -2.84 -2.72 3.87
C ILE A 201 -2.56 -3.14 5.33
N CYS A 202 -1.47 -3.85 5.61
CA CYS A 202 -1.04 -4.16 6.97
C CYS A 202 -0.75 -2.89 7.78
N ILE A 203 0.00 -1.93 7.20
CA ILE A 203 0.31 -0.65 7.87
C ILE A 203 -0.97 0.15 8.14
N LEU A 204 -1.82 0.31 7.11
CA LEU A 204 -3.10 1.02 7.23
C LEU A 204 -4.00 0.40 8.31
N ALA A 205 -4.15 -0.91 8.29
CA ALA A 205 -4.98 -1.63 9.25
C ALA A 205 -4.40 -1.60 10.67
N SER A 206 -3.06 -1.70 10.81
CA SER A 206 -2.40 -1.58 12.10
C SER A 206 -2.68 -0.23 12.75
N LEU A 207 -2.59 0.84 11.97
CA LEU A 207 -2.85 2.19 12.43
C LEU A 207 -4.32 2.44 12.75
N ALA A 208 -5.22 2.04 11.85
CA ALA A 208 -6.66 2.26 12.00
C ALA A 208 -7.31 1.42 13.12
N PHE A 209 -6.80 0.20 13.34
CA PHE A 209 -7.39 -0.74 14.31
C PHE A 209 -6.57 -0.89 15.59
N GLY A 210 -5.44 -0.20 15.68
CA GLY A 210 -4.65 -0.06 16.90
C GLY A 210 -3.85 -1.29 17.32
N ARG A 211 -3.62 -2.27 16.43
CA ARG A 211 -2.82 -3.48 16.70
C ARG A 211 -2.00 -3.88 15.49
N HIS A 212 -0.76 -4.31 15.68
CA HIS A 212 0.14 -4.68 14.59
C HIS A 212 -0.40 -5.89 13.80
N ILE A 213 -0.53 -5.71 12.50
CA ILE A 213 -0.93 -6.75 11.54
C ILE A 213 0.27 -7.09 10.67
N TYR A 214 0.73 -8.35 10.75
CA TYR A 214 1.90 -8.80 10.02
C TYR A 214 1.53 -9.29 8.62
N PRO A 215 2.35 -9.00 7.58
CA PRO A 215 2.08 -9.47 6.20
C PRO A 215 1.86 -10.98 6.10
N ARG A 216 2.56 -11.79 6.90
CA ARG A 216 2.40 -13.25 6.93
C ARG A 216 1.00 -13.74 7.36
N GLN A 217 0.21 -12.87 7.99
CA GLN A 217 -1.15 -13.19 8.44
C GLN A 217 -2.21 -12.85 7.40
N VAL A 218 -1.84 -12.11 6.33
CA VAL A 218 -2.77 -11.53 5.37
C VAL A 218 -2.76 -12.35 4.08
N PRO A 219 -3.82 -13.12 3.78
CA PRO A 219 -3.97 -13.81 2.51
C PRO A 219 -3.83 -12.84 1.34
N THR A 220 -3.02 -13.22 0.35
CA THR A 220 -2.67 -12.34 -0.75
C THR A 220 -2.75 -13.10 -2.06
N GLU A 221 -3.59 -12.61 -2.98
CA GLU A 221 -3.74 -13.09 -4.35
C GLU A 221 -3.44 -11.94 -5.32
N GLY A 222 -2.55 -12.20 -6.28
CA GLY A 222 -2.13 -11.24 -7.30
C GLY A 222 -3.02 -11.22 -8.54
N ILE A 223 -2.53 -10.60 -9.62
CA ILE A 223 -3.28 -10.42 -10.86
C ILE A 223 -2.80 -11.31 -12.02
N THR A 224 -1.84 -12.18 -11.78
CA THR A 224 -1.24 -13.05 -12.82
C THR A 224 -2.24 -14.01 -13.46
N GLY A 225 -3.29 -14.40 -12.71
CA GLY A 225 -4.39 -15.24 -13.20
C GLY A 225 -5.50 -14.49 -13.95
N VAL A 226 -5.44 -13.16 -14.05
CA VAL A 226 -6.46 -12.37 -14.74
C VAL A 226 -6.28 -12.44 -16.24
N THR A 227 -7.35 -12.73 -16.98
CA THR A 227 -7.33 -12.87 -18.45
C THR A 227 -8.20 -11.82 -19.13
N LEU A 228 -8.01 -11.62 -20.45
CA LEU A 228 -8.89 -10.78 -21.26
C LEU A 228 -10.35 -11.29 -21.30
N ALA A 229 -10.56 -12.58 -21.14
CA ALA A 229 -11.91 -13.13 -21.01
C ALA A 229 -12.60 -12.58 -19.76
N ASP A 230 -11.90 -12.52 -18.62
CA ASP A 230 -12.43 -11.98 -17.37
C ASP A 230 -12.72 -10.49 -17.47
N VAL A 231 -11.85 -9.74 -18.16
CA VAL A 231 -12.06 -8.31 -18.45
C VAL A 231 -13.33 -8.10 -19.27
N ALA A 232 -13.54 -8.91 -20.35
CA ALA A 232 -14.71 -8.80 -21.21
C ALA A 232 -16.01 -9.16 -20.46
N TYR A 233 -15.99 -10.19 -19.62
CA TYR A 233 -17.14 -10.54 -18.79
C TYR A 233 -17.45 -9.47 -17.74
N ALA A 234 -16.42 -8.92 -17.07
CA ALA A 234 -16.60 -7.82 -16.13
C ALA A 234 -17.26 -6.60 -16.80
N ASP A 235 -16.79 -6.23 -18.00
CA ASP A 235 -17.34 -5.13 -18.79
C ASP A 235 -18.82 -5.36 -19.15
N SER A 236 -19.17 -6.61 -19.55
CA SER A 236 -20.55 -6.98 -19.93
C SER A 236 -21.57 -6.82 -18.78
N CYS A 237 -21.12 -6.81 -17.53
CA CYS A 237 -21.99 -6.60 -16.36
C CYS A 237 -21.74 -5.25 -15.64
N GLY A 238 -21.12 -4.29 -16.32
CA GLY A 238 -20.91 -2.94 -15.78
C GLY A 238 -19.88 -2.86 -14.65
N LYS A 239 -18.90 -3.76 -14.64
CA LYS A 239 -17.85 -3.82 -13.61
C LYS A 239 -16.46 -3.69 -14.20
N LYS A 240 -15.48 -3.34 -13.35
CA LYS A 240 -14.06 -3.31 -13.68
C LYS A 240 -13.27 -4.17 -12.71
N LEU A 241 -12.23 -4.83 -13.22
CA LEU A 241 -11.27 -5.56 -12.41
C LEU A 241 -10.29 -4.60 -11.73
N LYS A 242 -10.11 -4.76 -10.44
CA LYS A 242 -9.15 -4.02 -9.61
C LYS A 242 -8.48 -4.97 -8.62
N LEU A 243 -7.18 -4.79 -8.37
CA LEU A 243 -6.52 -5.41 -7.23
C LEU A 243 -6.77 -4.54 -6.00
N LEU A 244 -7.43 -5.10 -4.99
CA LEU A 244 -7.78 -4.38 -3.78
C LEU A 244 -7.10 -4.98 -2.56
N GLY A 245 -6.45 -4.12 -1.76
CA GLY A 245 -6.18 -4.43 -0.36
C GLY A 245 -7.38 -4.02 0.48
N ARG A 246 -7.86 -4.93 1.33
CA ARG A 246 -9.01 -4.68 2.21
C ARG A 246 -8.68 -5.07 3.63
N ALA A 247 -9.15 -4.26 4.57
CA ALA A 247 -9.13 -4.55 6.00
C ALA A 247 -10.47 -4.15 6.62
N ILE A 248 -11.07 -5.07 7.37
CA ILE A 248 -12.40 -4.92 7.96
C ILE A 248 -12.31 -5.28 9.44
N ARG A 249 -12.70 -4.36 10.32
CA ARG A 249 -12.85 -4.62 11.75
C ARG A 249 -14.09 -5.47 11.97
N ARG A 250 -13.95 -6.53 12.72
CA ARG A 250 -15.07 -7.39 13.11
C ARG A 250 -15.59 -7.01 14.50
N THR A 251 -16.84 -7.36 14.76
CA THR A 251 -17.50 -7.13 16.07
C THR A 251 -16.85 -7.91 17.21
N ASP A 252 -16.13 -9.00 16.92
CA ASP A 252 -15.39 -9.80 17.89
C ASP A 252 -13.97 -9.22 18.19
N GLY A 253 -13.65 -8.03 17.65
CA GLY A 253 -12.36 -7.36 17.83
C GLY A 253 -11.25 -7.90 16.93
N LYS A 254 -11.53 -8.90 16.10
CA LYS A 254 -10.58 -9.41 15.10
C LYS A 254 -10.61 -8.56 13.83
N VAL A 255 -9.65 -8.77 12.97
CA VAL A 255 -9.50 -8.07 11.70
C VAL A 255 -9.52 -9.08 10.55
N CYS A 256 -10.40 -8.86 9.58
CA CYS A 256 -10.31 -9.56 8.32
C CYS A 256 -9.52 -8.69 7.35
N ALA A 257 -8.27 -9.06 7.05
CA ALA A 257 -7.42 -8.35 6.10
C ALA A 257 -6.96 -9.28 4.98
N TYR A 258 -6.98 -8.79 3.73
CA TYR A 258 -6.55 -9.57 2.56
C TYR A 258 -6.28 -8.68 1.35
N VAL A 259 -5.59 -9.24 0.36
CA VAL A 259 -5.40 -8.64 -0.97
C VAL A 259 -5.90 -9.64 -2.02
N ALA A 260 -6.74 -9.19 -2.92
CA ALA A 260 -7.24 -10.02 -4.02
C ALA A 260 -7.79 -9.17 -5.17
N PRO A 261 -7.87 -9.74 -6.40
CA PRO A 261 -8.63 -9.16 -7.48
C PRO A 261 -10.14 -9.12 -7.16
N HIS A 262 -10.79 -8.01 -7.52
CA HIS A 262 -12.23 -7.82 -7.35
C HIS A 262 -12.87 -7.28 -8.63
N LEU A 263 -14.12 -7.68 -8.86
CA LEU A 263 -14.99 -6.93 -9.76
C LEU A 263 -15.61 -5.77 -8.97
N VAL A 264 -15.38 -4.56 -9.42
CA VAL A 264 -15.85 -3.32 -8.80
C VAL A 264 -16.89 -2.67 -9.69
N ASP A 265 -18.07 -2.35 -9.13
CA ASP A 265 -19.14 -1.68 -9.87
C ASP A 265 -18.67 -0.35 -10.43
N ARG A 266 -19.13 0.02 -11.64
CA ARG A 266 -18.76 1.30 -12.28
C ARG A 266 -19.19 2.52 -11.47
N GLU A 267 -20.23 2.38 -10.66
CA GLU A 267 -20.73 3.43 -9.76
C GLU A 267 -19.83 3.62 -8.53
N ASN A 268 -19.04 2.60 -8.16
CA ASN A 268 -18.10 2.73 -7.06
C ASN A 268 -16.92 3.62 -7.48
N PRO A 269 -16.57 4.67 -6.71
CA PRO A 269 -15.48 5.59 -7.05
C PRO A 269 -14.14 4.91 -7.33
N LEU A 270 -13.84 3.77 -6.70
CA LEU A 270 -12.61 3.00 -6.95
C LEU A 270 -12.53 2.49 -8.40
N SER A 271 -13.64 2.26 -9.08
CA SER A 271 -13.65 1.79 -10.46
C SER A 271 -13.05 2.81 -11.44
N GLY A 272 -13.17 4.10 -11.12
CA GLY A 272 -12.64 5.21 -11.90
C GLY A 272 -11.15 5.50 -11.70
N VAL A 273 -10.49 4.82 -10.77
CA VAL A 273 -9.05 4.98 -10.51
C VAL A 273 -8.27 4.17 -11.56
N GLU A 274 -7.55 4.84 -12.43
CA GLU A 274 -6.91 4.25 -13.60
C GLU A 274 -5.40 4.54 -13.62
N ASP A 275 -4.71 3.90 -14.56
CA ASP A 275 -3.27 4.04 -14.79
C ASP A 275 -2.45 3.79 -13.49
N VAL A 276 -1.44 4.62 -13.21
CA VAL A 276 -0.55 4.49 -12.04
C VAL A 276 -1.12 5.11 -10.76
N PHE A 277 -2.36 5.58 -10.80
CA PHE A 277 -2.98 6.21 -9.64
C PHE A 277 -3.46 5.19 -8.62
N ASN A 278 -3.39 5.61 -7.35
CA ASN A 278 -3.89 4.86 -6.22
C ASN A 278 -5.07 5.60 -5.59
N ALA A 279 -5.90 4.85 -4.85
CA ALA A 279 -6.95 5.41 -4.02
C ALA A 279 -7.18 4.53 -2.80
N ILE A 280 -7.48 5.18 -1.68
CA ILE A 280 -7.74 4.54 -0.41
C ILE A 280 -9.07 5.06 0.12
N SER A 281 -10.07 4.19 0.19
CA SER A 281 -11.36 4.47 0.82
C SER A 281 -11.31 4.02 2.27
N VAL A 282 -11.74 4.89 3.16
CA VAL A 282 -11.82 4.65 4.61
C VAL A 282 -13.25 4.89 5.04
N ARG A 283 -13.82 3.95 5.80
CA ARG A 283 -15.13 4.09 6.41
C ARG A 283 -15.02 4.26 7.92
N GLY A 284 -15.72 5.27 8.42
CA GLY A 284 -15.85 5.53 9.85
C GLY A 284 -17.31 5.73 10.25
N ASN A 285 -17.63 5.43 11.51
CA ASN A 285 -19.00 5.44 12.05
C ASN A 285 -19.68 6.83 11.99
N ALA A 286 -18.92 7.91 12.07
CA ALA A 286 -19.45 9.28 12.02
C ALA A 286 -19.30 9.94 10.65
N ILE A 287 -18.15 9.73 9.97
CA ILE A 287 -17.86 10.39 8.70
C ILE A 287 -18.43 9.66 7.47
N GLY A 288 -18.76 8.37 7.61
CA GLY A 288 -19.13 7.53 6.48
C GLY A 288 -17.90 7.17 5.62
N ASP A 289 -18.07 7.11 4.31
CA ASP A 289 -16.99 6.79 3.36
C ASP A 289 -16.26 8.07 2.92
N VAL A 290 -14.93 8.07 3.07
CA VAL A 290 -14.04 9.08 2.49
C VAL A 290 -12.99 8.42 1.63
N MET A 291 -12.55 9.08 0.58
CA MET A 291 -11.55 8.54 -0.34
C MET A 291 -10.38 9.51 -0.53
N PHE A 292 -9.17 8.98 -0.44
CA PHE A 292 -7.91 9.67 -0.72
C PHE A 292 -7.37 9.15 -2.05
N TYR A 293 -7.04 10.06 -2.96
CA TYR A 293 -6.64 9.75 -4.32
C TYR A 293 -5.40 10.51 -4.73
N GLY A 294 -4.50 9.88 -5.48
CA GLY A 294 -3.30 10.54 -6.00
C GLY A 294 -2.27 9.56 -6.57
N ARG A 295 -1.04 10.04 -6.73
CA ARG A 295 0.08 9.20 -7.18
C ARG A 295 0.60 8.35 -6.02
N GLY A 296 0.50 7.03 -6.16
CA GLY A 296 0.92 6.06 -5.13
C GLY A 296 2.42 5.86 -5.01
N ALA A 297 3.22 6.41 -5.96
CA ALA A 297 4.68 6.32 -5.98
C ALA A 297 5.26 7.47 -6.82
N GLY A 298 6.59 7.58 -6.81
CA GLY A 298 7.36 8.53 -7.61
C GLY A 298 8.32 9.37 -6.77
N LYS A 299 9.40 9.85 -7.40
CA LYS A 299 10.49 10.59 -6.73
C LYS A 299 9.97 11.74 -5.85
N LEU A 300 9.31 12.72 -6.47
CA LEU A 300 8.85 13.92 -5.75
C LEU A 300 7.58 13.68 -4.90
N PRO A 301 6.57 12.92 -5.35
CA PRO A 301 5.42 12.61 -4.50
C PRO A 301 5.82 11.94 -3.18
N THR A 302 6.67 10.89 -3.23
CA THR A 302 7.14 10.18 -2.03
C THR A 302 8.04 11.09 -1.16
N ALA A 303 8.94 11.86 -1.78
CA ALA A 303 9.78 12.81 -1.07
C ALA A 303 8.96 13.90 -0.36
N SER A 304 7.85 14.33 -0.94
CA SER A 304 6.94 15.30 -0.31
C SER A 304 6.35 14.76 1.00
N ALA A 305 5.96 13.49 1.04
CA ALA A 305 5.45 12.84 2.24
C ALA A 305 6.55 12.71 3.32
N VAL A 306 7.77 12.29 2.92
CA VAL A 306 8.93 12.26 3.83
C VAL A 306 9.21 13.63 4.44
N VAL A 307 9.28 14.69 3.61
CA VAL A 307 9.57 16.04 4.09
C VAL A 307 8.42 16.58 4.96
N ALA A 308 7.18 16.17 4.72
CA ALA A 308 6.08 16.50 5.61
C ALA A 308 6.27 15.92 7.02
N ASP A 309 6.76 14.68 7.15
CA ASP A 309 7.10 14.09 8.44
C ASP A 309 8.29 14.80 9.11
N VAL A 310 9.31 15.19 8.34
CA VAL A 310 10.43 16.00 8.85
C VAL A 310 9.92 17.34 9.40
N ILE A 311 8.98 18.00 8.71
CA ILE A 311 8.37 19.25 9.14
C ILE A 311 7.58 19.06 10.45
N ASP A 312 6.87 17.94 10.61
CA ASP A 312 6.12 17.68 11.83
C ASP A 312 7.05 17.51 13.04
N ILE A 313 8.14 16.74 12.87
CA ILE A 313 9.16 16.60 13.90
C ILE A 313 9.79 17.96 14.22
N ALA A 314 10.12 18.77 13.21
CA ALA A 314 10.76 20.07 13.38
C ALA A 314 9.87 21.09 14.10
N LYS A 315 8.54 21.02 13.92
CA LYS A 315 7.57 21.92 14.60
C LYS A 315 7.46 21.64 16.07
N ASP A 316 7.63 20.41 16.48
CA ASP A 316 7.37 20.01 17.85
C ASP A 316 8.33 18.90 18.31
N THR A 317 9.59 19.28 18.49
CA THR A 317 10.63 18.37 18.99
C THR A 317 10.38 17.84 20.40
N LYS A 318 9.37 18.36 21.10
CA LYS A 318 9.00 17.97 22.47
C LYS A 318 7.74 17.10 22.53
N ARG A 319 7.01 16.97 21.44
CA ARG A 319 5.81 16.16 21.37
C ARG A 319 6.16 14.74 20.97
N ASP A 320 5.51 13.83 21.64
CA ASP A 320 5.50 12.41 21.30
C ASP A 320 4.67 12.20 20.00
N HIS A 321 5.30 12.34 18.84
CA HIS A 321 4.66 12.12 17.54
C HIS A 321 4.53 10.62 17.26
N HIS A 322 3.85 9.88 18.14
CA HIS A 322 3.74 8.44 17.95
C HIS A 322 2.51 8.08 17.15
N ASN A 323 2.73 7.58 15.93
CA ASN A 323 1.79 6.64 15.32
C ASN A 323 1.74 5.44 16.24
N GLN A 324 0.66 5.28 17.01
CA GLN A 324 0.61 4.24 18.03
C GLN A 324 -0.27 3.10 17.58
N TRP A 325 0.26 1.90 17.68
CA TRP A 325 -0.51 0.68 17.74
C TRP A 325 0.09 -0.30 18.75
N GLY A 326 -0.74 -1.18 19.29
CA GLY A 326 -0.32 -2.21 20.22
C GLY A 326 0.30 -3.43 19.52
N PRO A 327 0.78 -4.41 20.29
CA PRO A 327 1.36 -5.63 19.75
C PRO A 327 0.36 -6.42 18.92
N GLY A 328 0.86 -7.10 17.90
CA GLY A 328 0.09 -8.08 17.16
C GLY A 328 -0.21 -9.34 17.97
N ALA A 329 -1.13 -10.15 17.49
CA ALA A 329 -1.41 -11.48 18.05
C ALA A 329 -1.60 -12.50 16.91
N PRO A 330 -1.27 -13.78 17.16
CA PRO A 330 -1.38 -14.82 16.13
C PRO A 330 -2.81 -15.02 15.60
N ASP A 331 -3.82 -14.78 16.44
CA ASP A 331 -5.25 -14.96 16.13
C ASP A 331 -5.98 -13.64 15.83
N LEU A 332 -5.26 -12.53 15.68
CA LEU A 332 -5.83 -11.21 15.40
C LEU A 332 -6.45 -11.15 14.00
N VAL A 333 -5.74 -11.68 13.02
CA VAL A 333 -6.20 -11.68 11.63
C VAL A 333 -6.95 -12.98 11.34
N VAL A 334 -8.14 -12.83 10.77
CA VAL A 334 -8.98 -13.97 10.34
C VAL A 334 -9.07 -14.03 8.83
N SER A 335 -9.23 -15.24 8.30
CA SER A 335 -9.39 -15.49 6.87
C SER A 335 -10.61 -14.75 6.30
N PRO A 336 -10.52 -14.23 5.06
CA PRO A 336 -11.68 -13.70 4.33
C PRO A 336 -12.71 -14.76 3.93
N ASP A 337 -12.45 -16.04 4.16
CA ASP A 337 -13.32 -17.15 3.76
C ASP A 337 -14.73 -17.03 4.37
N GLY A 338 -14.82 -16.49 5.59
CA GLY A 338 -16.08 -16.25 6.28
C GLY A 338 -16.84 -15.00 5.80
N LEU A 339 -16.29 -14.19 4.90
CA LEU A 339 -17.00 -13.05 4.34
C LEU A 339 -18.00 -13.52 3.29
N THR A 340 -19.24 -13.06 3.44
CA THR A 340 -20.27 -13.23 2.42
C THR A 340 -20.06 -12.21 1.30
N SER A 341 -19.89 -12.68 0.07
CA SER A 341 -19.73 -11.86 -1.13
C SER A 341 -20.49 -12.46 -2.29
N ARG A 342 -20.91 -11.64 -3.23
CA ARG A 342 -21.21 -12.15 -4.58
C ARG A 342 -19.89 -12.53 -5.24
N TRP A 343 -19.93 -13.52 -6.13
CA TRP A 343 -18.75 -14.02 -6.82
C TRP A 343 -18.96 -13.98 -8.34
N TYR A 344 -17.96 -13.53 -9.04
CA TYR A 344 -17.78 -13.82 -10.44
C TYR A 344 -17.10 -15.18 -10.56
N VAL A 345 -17.64 -16.02 -11.44
CA VAL A 345 -17.09 -17.33 -11.77
C VAL A 345 -17.04 -17.48 -13.28
N ARG A 346 -15.93 -17.99 -13.81
CA ARG A 346 -15.78 -18.44 -15.18
C ARG A 346 -15.28 -19.90 -15.13
N ALA A 347 -16.01 -20.82 -15.76
CA ALA A 347 -15.73 -22.25 -15.70
C ALA A 347 -16.08 -22.95 -17.01
N GLN A 348 -15.48 -24.11 -17.25
CA GLN A 348 -15.89 -25.05 -18.27
C GLN A 348 -17.12 -25.82 -17.77
N THR A 349 -18.29 -25.39 -18.18
CA THR A 349 -19.57 -25.93 -17.74
C THR A 349 -20.73 -25.36 -18.60
N THR A 350 -21.94 -25.87 -18.42
CA THR A 350 -23.14 -25.25 -19.02
C THR A 350 -23.84 -24.36 -18.01
N MET A 351 -24.63 -23.38 -18.49
CA MET A 351 -25.43 -22.53 -17.62
C MET A 351 -26.43 -23.29 -16.76
N ASP A 352 -26.96 -24.41 -17.25
CA ASP A 352 -27.88 -25.24 -16.51
C ASP A 352 -27.19 -26.00 -15.37
N GLN A 353 -25.98 -26.52 -15.61
CA GLN A 353 -25.15 -27.09 -14.55
C GLN A 353 -24.74 -26.04 -13.52
N ALA A 354 -24.36 -24.82 -13.97
CA ALA A 354 -24.03 -23.72 -13.06
C ALA A 354 -25.23 -23.34 -12.17
N ARG A 355 -26.46 -23.28 -12.72
CA ARG A 355 -27.70 -23.05 -11.96
C ARG A 355 -27.99 -24.18 -10.99
N LEU A 356 -27.82 -25.43 -11.41
CA LEU A 356 -28.05 -26.57 -10.54
C LEU A 356 -27.10 -26.55 -9.32
N ALA A 357 -25.84 -26.19 -9.52
CA ALA A 357 -24.83 -26.18 -8.47
C ALA A 357 -24.93 -24.92 -7.58
N CYS A 358 -25.02 -23.74 -8.18
CA CYS A 358 -24.92 -22.46 -7.47
C CYS A 358 -26.28 -21.85 -7.10
N GLY A 359 -27.38 -22.39 -7.60
CA GLY A 359 -28.72 -21.84 -7.39
C GLY A 359 -28.98 -20.63 -8.28
N GLU A 360 -29.41 -19.53 -7.67
CA GLU A 360 -29.64 -18.28 -8.39
C GLU A 360 -28.31 -17.68 -8.88
N ILE A 361 -28.19 -17.53 -10.21
CA ILE A 361 -27.03 -16.90 -10.86
C ILE A 361 -27.49 -15.85 -11.87
N GLN A 362 -26.67 -14.85 -12.09
CA GLN A 362 -26.78 -13.90 -13.21
C GLN A 362 -25.80 -14.31 -14.32
N PRO A 363 -26.30 -14.88 -15.43
CA PRO A 363 -25.43 -15.22 -16.56
C PRO A 363 -24.75 -13.99 -17.16
N LEU A 364 -23.50 -14.18 -17.60
CA LEU A 364 -22.73 -13.17 -18.30
C LEU A 364 -22.43 -13.64 -19.72
N ALA A 365 -22.28 -12.71 -20.64
CA ALA A 365 -21.98 -13.00 -22.03
C ALA A 365 -20.79 -12.15 -22.53
N ARG A 366 -19.98 -12.73 -23.40
CA ARG A 366 -18.94 -12.01 -24.15
C ARG A 366 -18.89 -12.50 -25.60
N ALA A 367 -18.43 -11.65 -26.51
CA ALA A 367 -18.17 -12.07 -27.88
C ALA A 367 -17.05 -13.10 -27.93
N GLY A 368 -17.20 -14.11 -28.79
CA GLY A 368 -16.16 -15.13 -29.00
C GLY A 368 -15.92 -16.05 -27.78
N ALA A 369 -16.90 -16.23 -26.89
CA ALA A 369 -16.80 -17.21 -25.82
C ALA A 369 -16.68 -18.63 -26.42
N PRO A 370 -15.71 -19.46 -25.97
CA PRO A 370 -15.59 -20.85 -26.43
C PRO A 370 -16.83 -21.68 -26.06
N ALA A 371 -17.10 -22.71 -26.85
CA ALA A 371 -18.14 -23.67 -26.51
C ALA A 371 -17.81 -24.35 -25.16
N GLY A 372 -18.80 -24.44 -24.28
CA GLY A 372 -18.64 -25.02 -22.95
C GLY A 372 -18.08 -24.05 -21.89
N GLU A 373 -17.69 -22.81 -22.24
CA GLU A 373 -17.34 -21.78 -21.25
C GLU A 373 -18.62 -21.08 -20.77
N ALA A 374 -18.82 -21.07 -19.45
CA ALA A 374 -19.86 -20.31 -18.78
C ALA A 374 -19.24 -19.29 -17.83
N ALA A 375 -19.79 -18.07 -17.79
CA ALA A 375 -19.46 -17.07 -16.79
C ALA A 375 -20.72 -16.48 -16.16
N PHE A 376 -20.69 -16.26 -14.86
CA PHE A 376 -21.86 -15.81 -14.11
C PHE A 376 -21.48 -15.09 -12.82
N LEU A 377 -22.43 -14.33 -12.27
CA LEU A 377 -22.36 -13.82 -10.90
C LEU A 377 -23.29 -14.68 -10.02
N THR A 378 -22.82 -15.03 -8.82
CA THR A 378 -23.62 -15.82 -7.86
C THR A 378 -24.48 -14.91 -6.99
N ALA A 379 -25.46 -15.50 -6.27
CA ALA A 379 -25.98 -14.92 -5.05
C ALA A 379 -24.88 -14.77 -3.99
N PRO A 380 -25.07 -13.93 -2.95
CA PRO A 380 -24.09 -13.81 -1.86
C PRO A 380 -23.84 -15.14 -1.15
N MET A 381 -22.58 -15.54 -1.03
CA MET A 381 -22.14 -16.73 -0.28
C MET A 381 -20.70 -16.60 0.20
N THR A 382 -20.31 -17.43 1.15
CA THR A 382 -18.92 -17.51 1.62
C THR A 382 -18.04 -18.27 0.61
N GLU A 383 -16.72 -18.09 0.69
CA GLU A 383 -15.81 -18.81 -0.21
C GLU A 383 -15.87 -20.34 -0.07
N PRO A 384 -15.91 -20.93 1.14
CA PRO A 384 -16.13 -22.37 1.28
C PRO A 384 -17.43 -22.86 0.63
N GLN A 385 -18.52 -22.13 0.80
CA GLN A 385 -19.78 -22.47 0.14
C GLN A 385 -19.68 -22.43 -1.39
N LEU A 386 -18.96 -21.46 -1.93
CA LEU A 386 -18.68 -21.38 -3.36
C LEU A 386 -17.86 -22.60 -3.83
N MET A 387 -16.77 -22.90 -3.13
CA MET A 387 -15.90 -24.03 -3.51
C MET A 387 -16.61 -25.36 -3.47
N ASP A 388 -17.46 -25.59 -2.46
CA ASP A 388 -18.28 -26.79 -2.39
C ASP A 388 -19.24 -26.90 -3.59
N ARG A 389 -19.86 -25.78 -3.99
CA ARG A 389 -20.79 -25.73 -5.13
C ARG A 389 -20.10 -25.88 -6.48
N LEU A 390 -18.85 -25.45 -6.60
CA LEU A 390 -18.04 -25.57 -7.81
C LEU A 390 -17.26 -26.89 -7.86
N ALA A 391 -17.41 -27.76 -6.86
CA ALA A 391 -16.73 -29.05 -6.82
C ALA A 391 -17.09 -29.87 -8.08
N GLY A 392 -16.06 -30.34 -8.81
CA GLY A 392 -16.22 -31.06 -10.07
C GLY A 392 -16.33 -30.20 -11.33
N MET A 393 -16.28 -28.87 -11.20
CA MET A 393 -16.17 -27.96 -12.35
C MET A 393 -14.72 -27.54 -12.56
N GLU A 394 -14.29 -27.42 -13.81
CA GLU A 394 -13.01 -26.81 -14.16
C GLU A 394 -13.16 -25.28 -14.12
N VAL A 395 -12.77 -24.68 -12.99
CA VAL A 395 -12.88 -23.24 -12.74
C VAL A 395 -11.66 -22.54 -13.33
N GLY A 396 -11.89 -21.66 -14.31
CA GLY A 396 -10.84 -20.84 -14.92
C GLY A 396 -10.52 -19.59 -14.11
N SER A 397 -11.54 -18.95 -13.53
CA SER A 397 -11.37 -17.74 -12.69
C SER A 397 -12.53 -17.59 -11.70
N ARG A 398 -12.21 -17.05 -10.51
CA ARG A 398 -13.22 -16.60 -9.54
C ARG A 398 -12.75 -15.32 -8.87
N PHE A 399 -13.61 -14.32 -8.77
CA PHE A 399 -13.31 -13.05 -8.10
C PHE A 399 -14.49 -12.60 -7.25
N ARG A 400 -14.19 -11.97 -6.11
CA ARG A 400 -15.22 -11.32 -5.30
C ARG A 400 -15.78 -10.11 -6.03
N VAL A 401 -17.05 -9.80 -5.81
CA VAL A 401 -17.69 -8.57 -6.26
C VAL A 401 -17.76 -7.61 -5.07
N LEU A 402 -17.31 -6.37 -5.28
CA LEU A 402 -17.35 -5.29 -4.32
C LEU A 402 -18.51 -4.36 -4.64
#